data_b646e65a1a7f0edd704ab9cc7f3bd81b
#
_entry.id   b646e65a1a7f0edd704ab9cc7f3bd81b
#
_cell.length_a   1.000
_cell.length_b   1.000
_cell.length_c   1.000
_cell.angle_alpha   90.00
_cell.angle_beta   90.00
_cell.angle_gamma   90.00
#
_symmetry.space_group_name_H-M   'P 1'
#
loop_
_entity.id
_entity.type
_entity.pdbx_description
1 polymer ?
#
loop_
_entity_poly.entity_id
_entity_poly.type
_entity_poly.pdbx_seq_one_letter_code
_entity_poly.pdbx_strand_id
1 'polypeptide(L)'
;RDVVGNLPLVYAQKIVQIQVDNGSPGIVDPGDVLRYTITLSNSGAIPATAVALTDAVPANTTYVANTVQLNGLPVGQPDGGVSPLIAGVPVSSSDLTPPLPGAGAGTLSAGASATVVFDVQVNGGVPTGTIISNQGNIVSNEVLPQLTDADGIPANGYQPTLIVVGNAQALAISKQVAVIGGGPALVGSQLEYVVRITNISAVPVTSVVVTDAIPVAPPPVPPNPIDFVL
;
A
#
# COMPACT_ATOMS: atom_id res chain seq x y z
N ARG A 1 -10.76 -3.30 15.17
CA ARG A 1 -12.02 -2.53 15.14
C ARG A 1 -13.13 -3.51 14.87
N ASP A 2 -13.90 -3.83 15.88
CA ASP A 2 -15.05 -4.72 15.72
C ASP A 2 -16.13 -3.95 14.96
N VAL A 3 -16.39 -4.37 13.73
CA VAL A 3 -17.50 -3.83 12.94
C VAL A 3 -18.76 -4.56 13.36
N VAL A 4 -19.58 -3.88 14.16
CA VAL A 4 -20.93 -4.37 14.48
C VAL A 4 -21.85 -3.90 13.37
N GLY A 5 -22.14 -4.78 12.43
CA GLY A 5 -23.05 -4.49 11.31
C GLY A 5 -22.65 -5.19 10.01
N ASN A 6 -23.56 -5.15 9.05
CA ASN A 6 -23.37 -5.72 7.72
C ASN A 6 -22.71 -4.66 6.83
N LEU A 7 -21.37 -4.56 6.86
CA LEU A 7 -20.59 -3.60 6.06
C LEU A 7 -19.59 -4.33 5.16
N PRO A 8 -19.22 -3.77 4.03
CA PRO A 8 -18.06 -4.25 3.28
C PRO A 8 -16.78 -3.97 4.08
N LEU A 9 -15.79 -4.85 3.94
CA LEU A 9 -14.46 -4.71 4.51
C LEU A 9 -13.45 -4.69 3.36
N VAL A 10 -13.25 -3.49 2.79
CA VAL A 10 -12.37 -3.30 1.64
C VAL A 10 -10.95 -3.04 2.14
N TYR A 11 -9.98 -3.67 1.51
CA TYR A 11 -8.56 -3.37 1.67
C TYR A 11 -7.84 -3.63 0.35
N ALA A 12 -6.65 -3.07 0.19
CA ALA A 12 -5.86 -3.29 -1.01
C ALA A 12 -4.38 -3.50 -0.67
N GLN A 13 -3.85 -4.64 -1.09
CA GLN A 13 -2.42 -4.88 -1.10
C GLN A 13 -1.80 -4.39 -2.40
N LYS A 14 -0.62 -3.74 -2.32
CA LYS A 14 0.13 -3.27 -3.48
C LYS A 14 1.57 -3.79 -3.42
N ILE A 15 1.98 -4.47 -4.46
CA ILE A 15 3.34 -4.99 -4.62
C ILE A 15 3.99 -4.44 -5.88
N VAL A 16 5.32 -4.50 -5.95
CA VAL A 16 6.11 -4.11 -7.12
C VAL A 16 7.09 -5.21 -7.50
N GLN A 17 7.31 -5.39 -8.80
CA GLN A 17 8.27 -6.34 -9.35
C GLN A 17 8.95 -5.75 -10.59
N ILE A 18 10.16 -6.20 -10.92
CA ILE A 18 10.80 -5.90 -12.20
C ILE A 18 10.05 -6.67 -13.28
N GLN A 19 9.48 -5.96 -14.24
CA GLN A 19 8.76 -6.53 -15.39
C GLN A 19 9.69 -6.69 -16.61
N VAL A 20 10.54 -5.70 -16.83
CA VAL A 20 11.60 -5.74 -17.84
C VAL A 20 12.90 -5.31 -17.19
N ASP A 21 13.86 -6.19 -17.18
CA ASP A 21 15.17 -6.01 -16.60
C ASP A 21 16.16 -5.69 -17.73
N ASN A 22 16.59 -4.45 -17.83
CA ASN A 22 17.46 -3.97 -18.90
C ASN A 22 18.92 -3.78 -18.45
N GLY A 23 19.19 -4.03 -17.17
CA GLY A 23 20.49 -3.80 -16.55
C GLY A 23 21.08 -5.03 -15.87
N SER A 24 21.41 -4.87 -14.61
CA SER A 24 21.99 -5.93 -13.78
C SER A 24 20.91 -6.89 -13.32
N PRO A 25 20.99 -8.20 -13.63
CA PRO A 25 19.89 -9.14 -13.33
C PRO A 25 19.40 -9.11 -11.89
N GLY A 26 18.08 -8.85 -11.72
CA GLY A 26 17.41 -8.80 -10.43
C GLY A 26 17.67 -7.54 -9.59
N ILE A 27 18.37 -6.55 -10.14
CA ILE A 27 18.64 -5.25 -9.53
C ILE A 27 17.87 -4.19 -10.32
N VAL A 28 17.18 -3.30 -9.63
CA VAL A 28 16.46 -2.22 -10.29
C VAL A 28 17.45 -1.16 -10.80
N ASP A 29 17.55 -1.03 -12.10
CA ASP A 29 18.45 -0.07 -12.77
C ASP A 29 17.65 1.00 -13.53
N PRO A 30 18.24 2.18 -13.81
CA PRO A 30 17.64 3.16 -14.73
C PRO A 30 17.32 2.53 -16.09
N GLY A 31 16.08 2.70 -16.55
CA GLY A 31 15.59 2.09 -17.80
C GLY A 31 14.80 0.81 -17.60
N ASP A 32 14.84 0.20 -16.42
CA ASP A 32 14.00 -0.96 -16.10
C ASP A 32 12.53 -0.60 -16.05
N VAL A 33 11.68 -1.57 -16.36
CA VAL A 33 10.23 -1.42 -16.20
C VAL A 33 9.80 -2.17 -14.94
N LEU A 34 9.13 -1.44 -14.07
CA LEU A 34 8.52 -1.95 -12.84
C LEU A 34 7.03 -2.15 -13.06
N ARG A 35 6.50 -3.30 -12.66
CA ARG A 35 5.08 -3.57 -12.60
C ARG A 35 4.57 -3.46 -11.18
N TYR A 36 3.57 -2.60 -10.98
CA TYR A 36 2.75 -2.57 -9.78
C TYR A 36 1.53 -3.46 -9.96
N THR A 37 1.27 -4.27 -8.95
CA THR A 37 0.06 -5.10 -8.85
C THR A 37 -0.69 -4.72 -7.58
N ILE A 38 -1.95 -4.31 -7.73
CA ILE A 38 -2.82 -3.91 -6.63
C ILE A 38 -3.99 -4.87 -6.59
N THR A 39 -4.11 -5.62 -5.50
CA THR A 39 -5.21 -6.54 -5.26
C THR A 39 -6.16 -5.92 -4.24
N LEU A 40 -7.34 -5.49 -4.71
CA LEU A 40 -8.42 -5.01 -3.85
C LEU A 40 -9.27 -6.21 -3.44
N SER A 41 -9.60 -6.32 -2.16
CA SER A 41 -10.42 -7.41 -1.62
C SER A 41 -11.51 -6.85 -0.72
N ASN A 42 -12.70 -7.45 -0.80
CA ASN A 42 -13.80 -7.18 0.12
C ASN A 42 -14.06 -8.45 0.94
N SER A 43 -13.55 -8.49 2.17
CA SER A 43 -13.78 -9.61 3.09
C SER A 43 -15.09 -9.47 3.89
N GLY A 44 -15.87 -8.41 3.65
CA GLY A 44 -17.16 -8.17 4.29
C GLY A 44 -18.28 -9.00 3.70
N ALA A 45 -19.44 -8.93 4.34
CA ALA A 45 -20.62 -9.75 4.01
C ALA A 45 -21.52 -9.12 2.92
N ILE A 46 -21.29 -7.86 2.56
CA ILE A 46 -22.05 -7.16 1.50
C ILE A 46 -21.10 -6.55 0.48
N PRO A 47 -21.58 -6.26 -0.75
CA PRO A 47 -20.80 -5.58 -1.76
C PRO A 47 -20.38 -4.17 -1.31
N ALA A 48 -19.17 -3.73 -1.74
CA ALA A 48 -18.80 -2.33 -1.76
C ALA A 48 -19.21 -1.72 -3.09
N THR A 49 -19.71 -0.48 -3.07
CA THR A 49 -20.20 0.24 -4.26
C THR A 49 -19.40 1.52 -4.49
N ALA A 50 -19.41 2.01 -5.74
CA ALA A 50 -18.60 3.15 -6.17
C ALA A 50 -17.11 3.01 -5.78
N VAL A 51 -16.59 1.78 -5.80
CA VAL A 51 -15.18 1.50 -5.52
C VAL A 51 -14.34 2.09 -6.65
N ALA A 52 -13.43 2.99 -6.32
CA ALA A 52 -12.48 3.56 -7.25
C ALA A 52 -11.06 3.57 -6.66
N LEU A 53 -10.08 3.34 -7.53
CA LEU A 53 -8.66 3.39 -7.22
C LEU A 53 -8.03 4.58 -7.92
N THR A 54 -7.34 5.42 -7.17
CA THR A 54 -6.42 6.43 -7.70
C THR A 54 -4.99 6.07 -7.33
N ASP A 55 -4.06 6.28 -8.26
CA ASP A 55 -2.65 6.01 -8.05
C ASP A 55 -1.80 6.95 -8.91
N ALA A 56 -0.97 7.75 -8.27
CA ALA A 56 -0.07 8.64 -8.95
C ALA A 56 1.15 7.88 -9.49
N VAL A 57 1.71 8.34 -10.60
CA VAL A 57 3.01 7.83 -11.08
C VAL A 57 4.07 8.19 -10.04
N PRO A 58 4.82 7.22 -9.50
CA PRO A 58 5.80 7.50 -8.47
C PRO A 58 6.95 8.37 -8.99
N ALA A 59 7.51 9.18 -8.10
CA ALA A 59 8.69 9.99 -8.43
C ALA A 59 9.84 9.13 -8.96
N ASN A 60 10.68 9.70 -9.83
CA ASN A 60 11.81 9.03 -10.49
C ASN A 60 11.40 7.95 -11.51
N THR A 61 10.12 7.90 -11.90
CA THR A 61 9.63 6.99 -12.93
C THR A 61 8.75 7.72 -13.95
N THR A 62 8.53 7.07 -15.07
CA THR A 62 7.62 7.51 -16.13
C THR A 62 6.61 6.39 -16.39
N TYR A 63 5.34 6.73 -16.50
CA TYR A 63 4.29 5.76 -16.83
C TYR A 63 4.55 5.13 -18.21
N VAL A 64 4.39 3.81 -18.30
CA VAL A 64 4.41 3.09 -19.58
C VAL A 64 2.99 3.07 -20.14
N ALA A 65 2.81 3.73 -21.29
CA ALA A 65 1.49 3.90 -21.90
C ALA A 65 0.79 2.56 -22.18
N ASN A 66 -0.54 2.56 -22.04
CA ASN A 66 -1.41 1.41 -22.33
C ASN A 66 -1.14 0.16 -21.50
N THR A 67 -0.68 0.33 -20.26
CA THR A 67 -0.37 -0.82 -19.37
C THR A 67 -1.39 -1.02 -18.25
N VAL A 68 -2.31 -0.06 -18.01
CA VAL A 68 -3.33 -0.25 -16.98
C VAL A 68 -4.29 -1.36 -17.39
N GLN A 69 -4.45 -2.34 -16.51
CA GLN A 69 -5.40 -3.43 -16.66
C GLN A 69 -6.21 -3.61 -15.37
N LEU A 70 -7.47 -3.97 -15.54
CA LEU A 70 -8.36 -4.44 -14.48
C LEU A 70 -8.70 -5.90 -14.75
N ASN A 71 -8.40 -6.80 -13.82
CA ASN A 71 -8.63 -8.24 -13.94
C ASN A 71 -8.08 -8.84 -15.25
N GLY A 72 -6.90 -8.34 -15.69
CA GLY A 72 -6.22 -8.77 -16.90
C GLY A 72 -6.73 -8.13 -18.21
N LEU A 73 -7.71 -7.23 -18.16
CA LEU A 73 -8.26 -6.57 -19.33
C LEU A 73 -7.86 -5.09 -19.37
N PRO A 74 -7.57 -4.53 -20.57
CA PRO A 74 -7.17 -3.14 -20.74
C PRO A 74 -8.20 -2.14 -20.24
N VAL A 75 -7.75 -1.09 -19.57
CA VAL A 75 -8.58 0.02 -19.07
C VAL A 75 -8.13 1.33 -19.68
N GLY A 76 -9.09 2.09 -20.27
CA GLY A 76 -8.83 3.44 -20.77
C GLY A 76 -7.85 3.54 -21.92
N GLN A 77 -7.74 2.49 -22.75
CA GLN A 77 -6.75 2.44 -23.84
C GLN A 77 -7.41 2.75 -25.20
N PRO A 78 -6.70 3.48 -26.09
CA PRO A 78 -5.39 4.11 -25.89
C PRO A 78 -5.48 5.31 -24.92
N ASP A 79 -4.52 5.40 -23.97
CA ASP A 79 -4.52 6.37 -22.88
C ASP A 79 -3.68 7.65 -23.17
N GLY A 80 -3.09 7.72 -24.34
CA GLY A 80 -2.28 8.87 -24.75
C GLY A 80 -1.01 9.09 -23.91
N GLY A 81 -0.57 8.09 -23.16
CA GLY A 81 0.60 8.19 -22.29
C GLY A 81 0.31 8.79 -20.91
N VAL A 82 -0.96 8.97 -20.56
CA VAL A 82 -1.39 9.43 -19.23
C VAL A 82 -2.09 8.28 -18.52
N SER A 83 -1.59 7.91 -17.34
CA SER A 83 -2.21 6.83 -16.58
C SER A 83 -3.66 7.14 -16.21
N PRO A 84 -4.62 6.27 -16.56
CA PRO A 84 -6.02 6.41 -16.14
C PRO A 84 -6.18 6.45 -14.61
N LEU A 85 -5.24 5.86 -13.85
CA LEU A 85 -5.26 5.83 -12.41
C LEU A 85 -5.09 7.22 -11.76
N ILE A 86 -4.54 8.20 -12.48
CA ILE A 86 -4.42 9.59 -11.97
C ILE A 86 -5.82 10.20 -11.76
N ALA A 87 -6.73 9.97 -12.71
CA ALA A 87 -8.11 10.44 -12.61
C ALA A 87 -9.00 9.54 -11.74
N GLY A 88 -8.58 8.31 -11.53
CA GLY A 88 -9.32 7.27 -10.82
C GLY A 88 -10.01 6.29 -11.76
N VAL A 89 -9.81 5.01 -11.47
CA VAL A 89 -10.41 3.89 -12.22
C VAL A 89 -11.44 3.22 -11.33
N PRO A 90 -12.72 3.11 -11.75
CA PRO A 90 -13.69 2.27 -11.08
C PRO A 90 -13.24 0.80 -11.08
N VAL A 91 -13.33 0.15 -9.93
CA VAL A 91 -12.85 -1.23 -9.77
C VAL A 91 -14.02 -2.18 -9.50
N SER A 92 -14.17 -3.18 -10.35
CA SER A 92 -15.19 -4.22 -10.21
C SER A 92 -14.56 -5.60 -10.13
N SER A 93 -15.15 -6.48 -9.30
CA SER A 93 -14.68 -7.86 -9.15
C SER A 93 -15.17 -8.80 -10.25
N SER A 94 -16.24 -8.47 -10.97
CA SER A 94 -16.92 -9.37 -11.91
C SER A 94 -17.21 -8.79 -13.27
N ASP A 95 -17.07 -7.49 -13.48
CA ASP A 95 -17.29 -6.89 -14.78
C ASP A 95 -16.02 -6.97 -15.63
N LEU A 96 -16.04 -7.92 -16.54
CA LEU A 96 -14.94 -8.20 -17.47
C LEU A 96 -15.33 -7.88 -18.92
N THR A 97 -16.45 -7.18 -19.13
CA THR A 97 -16.93 -6.87 -20.48
C THR A 97 -16.29 -5.58 -21.00
N PRO A 98 -15.47 -5.63 -22.06
CA PRO A 98 -14.92 -4.41 -22.67
C PRO A 98 -16.02 -3.52 -23.31
N PRO A 99 -15.83 -2.19 -23.37
CA PRO A 99 -14.71 -1.44 -22.82
C PRO A 99 -14.81 -1.30 -21.29
N LEU A 100 -13.70 -1.55 -20.59
CA LEU A 100 -13.63 -1.34 -19.16
C LEU A 100 -13.44 0.14 -18.80
N PRO A 101 -13.96 0.58 -17.65
CA PRO A 101 -14.84 -0.16 -16.73
C PRO A 101 -16.26 -0.32 -17.33
N GLY A 102 -16.84 -1.50 -17.21
CA GLY A 102 -18.17 -1.82 -17.77
C GLY A 102 -19.34 -1.34 -16.92
N ALA A 103 -20.54 -1.90 -17.15
CA ALA A 103 -21.78 -1.49 -16.51
C ALA A 103 -21.82 -1.74 -14.97
N GLY A 104 -21.08 -2.73 -14.49
CA GLY A 104 -20.91 -3.01 -13.05
C GLY A 104 -19.77 -2.23 -12.41
N ALA A 105 -19.25 -1.22 -13.08
CA ALA A 105 -18.08 -0.46 -12.64
C ALA A 105 -18.20 0.06 -11.20
N GLY A 106 -17.16 -0.18 -10.43
CA GLY A 106 -17.12 0.24 -9.03
C GLY A 106 -17.84 -0.70 -8.06
N THR A 107 -18.14 -1.94 -8.44
CA THR A 107 -18.75 -2.93 -7.52
C THR A 107 -17.76 -4.04 -7.17
N LEU A 108 -17.39 -4.12 -5.91
CA LEU A 108 -16.58 -5.20 -5.35
C LEU A 108 -17.47 -6.10 -4.49
N SER A 109 -17.85 -7.25 -5.04
CA SER A 109 -18.78 -8.19 -4.39
C SER A 109 -18.25 -8.70 -3.05
N ALA A 110 -19.15 -9.12 -2.17
CA ALA A 110 -18.80 -9.74 -0.89
C ALA A 110 -17.89 -10.96 -1.11
N GLY A 111 -16.81 -11.06 -0.37
CA GLY A 111 -15.83 -12.15 -0.47
C GLY A 111 -14.99 -12.15 -1.75
N ALA A 112 -15.14 -11.17 -2.64
CA ALA A 112 -14.45 -11.12 -3.93
C ALA A 112 -13.22 -10.20 -3.91
N SER A 113 -12.37 -10.38 -4.93
CA SER A 113 -11.22 -9.53 -5.19
C SER A 113 -11.17 -9.05 -6.64
N ALA A 114 -10.48 -7.96 -6.86
CA ALA A 114 -10.15 -7.45 -8.18
C ALA A 114 -8.67 -7.05 -8.22
N THR A 115 -8.03 -7.21 -9.37
CA THR A 115 -6.61 -6.90 -9.54
C THR A 115 -6.44 -5.80 -10.57
N VAL A 116 -5.70 -4.75 -10.19
CA VAL A 116 -5.25 -3.69 -11.08
C VAL A 116 -3.75 -3.78 -11.24
N VAL A 117 -3.27 -3.72 -12.49
CA VAL A 117 -1.83 -3.65 -12.78
C VAL A 117 -1.52 -2.44 -13.64
N PHE A 118 -0.31 -1.91 -13.50
CA PHE A 118 0.25 -0.89 -14.39
C PHE A 118 1.78 -0.92 -14.32
N ASP A 119 2.42 -0.40 -15.37
CA ASP A 119 3.87 -0.39 -15.49
C ASP A 119 4.41 1.05 -15.48
N VAL A 120 5.59 1.20 -14.89
CA VAL A 120 6.37 2.43 -14.93
C VAL A 120 7.83 2.12 -15.28
N GLN A 121 8.48 2.99 -16.02
CA GLN A 121 9.91 2.88 -16.31
C GLN A 121 10.71 3.76 -15.34
N VAL A 122 11.79 3.22 -14.78
CA VAL A 122 12.74 3.98 -13.98
C VAL A 122 13.46 4.99 -14.89
N ASN A 123 13.43 6.26 -14.51
CA ASN A 123 14.01 7.34 -15.32
C ASN A 123 15.53 7.19 -15.46
N GLY A 124 16.05 7.65 -16.59
CA GLY A 124 17.49 7.72 -16.80
C GLY A 124 18.16 8.61 -15.74
N GLY A 125 19.34 8.19 -15.24
CA GLY A 125 20.13 8.97 -14.31
C GLY A 125 19.66 8.96 -12.86
N VAL A 126 18.67 8.16 -12.50
CA VAL A 126 18.28 7.97 -11.09
C VAL A 126 19.44 7.32 -10.32
N PRO A 127 19.92 7.93 -9.22
CA PRO A 127 21.08 7.42 -8.50
C PRO A 127 20.80 6.09 -7.79
N THR A 128 21.82 5.24 -7.69
CA THR A 128 21.83 4.07 -6.79
C THR A 128 21.50 4.49 -5.35
N GLY A 129 20.66 3.73 -4.68
CA GLY A 129 20.16 4.02 -3.32
C GLY A 129 18.90 4.88 -3.29
N THR A 130 18.43 5.36 -4.44
CA THR A 130 17.13 6.05 -4.51
C THR A 130 16.01 5.08 -4.17
N ILE A 131 15.14 5.46 -3.25
CA ILE A 131 13.94 4.71 -2.91
C ILE A 131 12.79 5.25 -3.75
N ILE A 132 12.20 4.41 -4.59
CA ILE A 132 10.94 4.67 -5.28
C ILE A 132 9.82 4.22 -4.35
N SER A 133 8.95 5.16 -3.98
CA SER A 133 7.82 4.94 -3.07
C SER A 133 6.52 5.20 -3.81
N ASN A 134 5.58 4.28 -3.69
CA ASN A 134 4.28 4.42 -4.34
C ASN A 134 3.14 3.96 -3.41
N GLN A 135 2.06 4.75 -3.35
CA GLN A 135 0.88 4.43 -2.57
C GLN A 135 -0.36 4.96 -3.29
N GLY A 136 -1.33 4.08 -3.55
CA GLY A 136 -2.63 4.43 -4.11
C GLY A 136 -3.66 4.70 -3.03
N ASN A 137 -4.81 5.24 -3.43
CA ASN A 137 -5.94 5.52 -2.55
C ASN A 137 -7.20 4.86 -3.10
N ILE A 138 -7.97 4.21 -2.23
CA ILE A 138 -9.23 3.55 -2.52
C ILE A 138 -10.36 4.31 -1.85
N VAL A 139 -11.43 4.53 -2.60
CA VAL A 139 -12.67 5.10 -2.09
C VAL A 139 -13.85 4.17 -2.38
N SER A 140 -14.88 4.21 -1.56
CA SER A 140 -16.19 3.59 -1.82
C SER A 140 -17.28 4.36 -1.08
N ASN A 141 -18.54 4.02 -1.34
CA ASN A 141 -19.66 4.67 -0.65
C ASN A 141 -19.76 4.31 0.84
N GLU A 142 -19.35 3.09 1.19
CA GLU A 142 -19.64 2.50 2.50
C GLU A 142 -18.49 2.63 3.51
N VAL A 143 -17.26 2.81 3.02
CA VAL A 143 -16.06 2.90 3.88
C VAL A 143 -15.28 4.18 3.61
N LEU A 144 -14.61 4.66 4.66
CA LEU A 144 -13.72 5.83 4.52
C LEU A 144 -12.59 5.54 3.54
N PRO A 145 -12.05 6.58 2.86
CA PRO A 145 -10.89 6.43 2.00
C PRO A 145 -9.74 5.70 2.70
N GLN A 146 -9.13 4.77 1.98
CA GLN A 146 -8.04 3.94 2.48
C GLN A 146 -6.87 3.97 1.50
N LEU A 147 -5.66 3.87 2.03
CA LEU A 147 -4.46 3.75 1.22
C LEU A 147 -4.19 2.28 0.89
N THR A 148 -3.45 2.04 -0.19
CA THR A 148 -2.89 0.71 -0.46
C THR A 148 -1.83 0.36 0.57
N ASP A 149 -1.66 -0.92 0.84
CA ASP A 149 -0.75 -1.46 1.84
C ASP A 149 0.26 -2.41 1.19
N ALA A 150 1.53 -2.25 1.50
CA ALA A 150 2.59 -3.06 0.90
C ALA A 150 2.58 -4.51 1.43
N ASP A 151 2.31 -4.71 2.72
CA ASP A 151 2.37 -6.04 3.33
C ASP A 151 1.01 -6.76 3.42
N GLY A 152 -0.09 -6.07 3.10
CA GLY A 152 -1.44 -6.62 3.12
C GLY A 152 -1.98 -6.91 4.51
N ILE A 153 -1.45 -6.26 5.54
CA ILE A 153 -1.87 -6.44 6.94
C ILE A 153 -2.48 -5.15 7.48
N PRO A 154 -3.77 -4.86 7.24
CA PRO A 154 -4.38 -3.58 7.62
C PRO A 154 -4.28 -3.23 9.11
N ALA A 155 -4.09 -4.25 9.98
CA ALA A 155 -3.97 -4.05 11.42
C ALA A 155 -2.71 -3.28 11.82
N ASN A 156 -1.70 -3.21 10.94
CA ASN A 156 -0.44 -2.53 11.19
C ASN A 156 -0.32 -1.16 10.47
N GLY A 157 -1.41 -0.64 9.93
CA GLY A 157 -1.46 0.58 9.14
C GLY A 157 -1.14 0.33 7.66
N TYR A 158 -1.23 1.37 6.87
CA TYR A 158 -1.05 1.28 5.42
C TYR A 158 0.36 1.77 5.04
N GLN A 159 1.24 0.85 4.67
CA GLN A 159 2.60 1.17 4.26
C GLN A 159 2.69 1.38 2.74
N PRO A 160 3.48 2.38 2.28
CA PRO A 160 3.78 2.51 0.86
C PRO A 160 4.58 1.31 0.34
N THR A 161 4.38 0.98 -0.92
CA THR A 161 5.23 0.02 -1.62
C THR A 161 6.54 0.68 -1.99
N LEU A 162 7.65 0.09 -1.54
CA LEU A 162 9.00 0.62 -1.70
C LEU A 162 9.86 -0.31 -2.55
N ILE A 163 10.72 0.27 -3.40
CA ILE A 163 11.76 -0.45 -4.11
C ILE A 163 13.00 0.44 -4.24
N VAL A 164 14.18 -0.16 -4.22
CA VAL A 164 15.48 0.57 -4.23
C VAL A 164 16.14 0.42 -5.58
N VAL A 165 16.62 1.53 -6.13
CA VAL A 165 17.42 1.55 -7.35
C VAL A 165 18.87 1.17 -7.05
N GLY A 166 19.43 0.28 -7.86
CA GLY A 166 20.78 -0.22 -7.71
C GLY A 166 20.95 -1.25 -6.59
N ASN A 167 22.19 -1.58 -6.27
CA ASN A 167 22.57 -2.56 -5.28
C ASN A 167 22.82 -1.98 -3.88
N ALA A 168 22.26 -0.82 -3.57
CA ALA A 168 22.36 -0.25 -2.23
C ALA A 168 21.54 -1.07 -1.21
N GLN A 169 22.10 -1.22 -0.01
CA GLN A 169 21.37 -1.83 1.10
C GLN A 169 20.32 -0.83 1.64
N ALA A 170 19.10 -1.28 1.84
CA ALA A 170 18.04 -0.45 2.40
C ALA A 170 17.06 -1.28 3.24
N LEU A 171 16.61 -0.68 4.34
CA LEU A 171 15.62 -1.25 5.25
C LEU A 171 14.43 -0.31 5.37
N ALA A 172 13.23 -0.88 5.37
CA ALA A 172 12.02 -0.22 5.84
C ALA A 172 11.73 -0.67 7.27
N ILE A 173 11.34 0.28 8.12
CA ILE A 173 11.04 0.02 9.54
C ILE A 173 9.67 0.60 9.84
N SER A 174 8.81 -0.20 10.45
CA SER A 174 7.54 0.25 11.01
C SER A 174 7.46 -0.15 12.49
N LYS A 175 6.82 0.70 13.31
CA LYS A 175 6.59 0.43 14.73
C LYS A 175 5.14 0.71 15.07
N GLN A 176 4.54 -0.20 15.80
CA GLN A 176 3.15 -0.11 16.23
C GLN A 176 3.04 -0.35 17.72
N VAL A 177 1.94 0.13 18.29
CA VAL A 177 1.56 -0.13 19.66
C VAL A 177 0.10 -0.58 19.71
N ALA A 178 -0.17 -1.60 20.50
CA ALA A 178 -1.53 -2.07 20.80
C ALA A 178 -1.70 -2.31 22.30
N VAL A 179 -2.94 -2.18 22.80
CA VAL A 179 -3.28 -2.61 24.15
C VAL A 179 -3.49 -4.12 24.15
N ILE A 180 -2.77 -4.84 25.01
CA ILE A 180 -2.99 -6.29 25.15
C ILE A 180 -4.41 -6.53 25.68
N GLY A 181 -5.18 -7.32 24.94
CA GLY A 181 -6.60 -7.54 25.22
C GLY A 181 -7.54 -6.55 24.53
N GLY A 182 -7.00 -5.57 23.77
CA GLY A 182 -7.79 -4.60 23.01
C GLY A 182 -8.36 -3.45 23.85
N GLY A 183 -9.08 -2.53 23.18
CA GLY A 183 -9.69 -1.36 23.80
C GLY A 183 -8.77 -0.14 23.94
N PRO A 184 -9.24 0.94 24.60
CA PRO A 184 -8.44 2.15 24.79
C PRO A 184 -7.30 1.92 25.79
N ALA A 185 -6.19 2.63 25.59
CA ALA A 185 -5.09 2.63 26.55
C ALA A 185 -5.51 3.42 27.81
N LEU A 186 -5.52 2.74 28.94
CA LEU A 186 -5.81 3.31 30.26
C LEU A 186 -4.61 3.14 31.18
N VAL A 187 -4.60 3.89 32.30
CA VAL A 187 -3.57 3.70 33.33
C VAL A 187 -3.58 2.23 33.81
N GLY A 188 -2.42 1.57 33.73
CA GLY A 188 -2.26 0.17 34.07
C GLY A 188 -2.49 -0.81 32.91
N SER A 189 -2.87 -0.33 31.71
CA SER A 189 -2.92 -1.18 30.52
C SER A 189 -1.51 -1.66 30.15
N GLN A 190 -1.43 -2.91 29.74
CA GLN A 190 -0.21 -3.45 29.13
C GLN A 190 -0.21 -3.14 27.65
N LEU A 191 0.93 -2.64 27.16
CA LEU A 191 1.12 -2.25 25.76
C LEU A 191 2.08 -3.23 25.10
N GLU A 192 1.71 -3.70 23.92
CA GLU A 192 2.57 -4.46 23.03
C GLU A 192 3.11 -3.53 21.94
N TYR A 193 4.42 -3.50 21.77
CA TYR A 193 5.10 -2.83 20.68
C TYR A 193 5.59 -3.86 19.68
N VAL A 194 5.18 -3.72 18.42
CA VAL A 194 5.68 -4.53 17.31
C VAL A 194 6.57 -3.68 16.43
N VAL A 195 7.83 -4.06 16.28
CA VAL A 195 8.76 -3.45 15.32
C VAL A 195 8.94 -4.42 14.17
N ARG A 196 8.57 -3.98 12.98
CA ARG A 196 8.78 -4.74 11.74
C ARG A 196 9.93 -4.12 10.97
N ILE A 197 10.87 -4.95 10.52
CA ILE A 197 12.00 -4.55 9.70
C ILE A 197 11.94 -5.38 8.44
N THR A 198 11.93 -4.70 7.29
CA THR A 198 11.86 -5.34 5.97
C THR A 198 13.08 -4.91 5.16
N ASN A 199 13.81 -5.88 4.60
CA ASN A 199 14.81 -5.60 3.59
C ASN A 199 14.09 -5.25 2.28
N ILE A 200 14.20 -4.00 1.83
CA ILE A 200 13.59 -3.50 0.58
C ILE A 200 14.60 -3.41 -0.56
N SER A 201 15.82 -3.88 -0.35
CA SER A 201 16.88 -3.93 -1.35
C SER A 201 16.99 -5.31 -2.00
N ALA A 202 17.59 -5.36 -3.19
CA ALA A 202 17.91 -6.60 -3.89
C ALA A 202 19.10 -7.38 -3.27
N VAL A 203 19.82 -6.75 -2.33
CA VAL A 203 21.01 -7.34 -1.71
C VAL A 203 20.78 -7.67 -0.22
N PRO A 204 21.46 -8.67 0.34
CA PRO A 204 21.37 -8.96 1.76
C PRO A 204 21.86 -7.79 2.62
N VAL A 205 21.12 -7.49 3.69
CA VAL A 205 21.55 -6.57 4.74
C VAL A 205 22.06 -7.36 5.93
N THR A 206 23.28 -7.09 6.37
CA THR A 206 23.93 -7.80 7.46
C THR A 206 24.12 -6.90 8.67
N SER A 207 24.35 -7.50 9.84
CA SER A 207 24.64 -6.79 11.10
C SER A 207 23.52 -5.81 11.50
N VAL A 208 22.27 -6.17 11.26
CA VAL A 208 21.12 -5.36 11.65
C VAL A 208 20.98 -5.34 13.16
N VAL A 209 21.01 -4.14 13.75
CA VAL A 209 20.78 -3.93 15.19
C VAL A 209 19.57 -3.06 15.36
N VAL A 210 18.63 -3.52 16.20
CA VAL A 210 17.44 -2.74 16.57
C VAL A 210 17.65 -2.17 17.95
N THR A 211 17.55 -0.84 18.07
CA THR A 211 17.57 -0.16 19.36
C THR A 211 16.23 0.54 19.55
N ASP A 212 15.55 0.24 20.64
CA ASP A 212 14.29 0.88 21.01
C ASP A 212 14.38 1.33 22.47
N ALA A 213 14.22 2.64 22.70
CA ALA A 213 14.22 3.18 24.04
C ALA A 213 12.82 3.01 24.65
N ILE A 214 12.71 2.25 25.71
CA ILE A 214 11.47 2.21 26.50
C ILE A 214 11.31 3.58 27.17
N PRO A 215 10.18 4.28 26.98
CA PRO A 215 9.92 5.53 27.68
C PRO A 215 10.01 5.30 29.19
N VAL A 216 10.99 5.93 29.84
CA VAL A 216 11.05 5.96 31.29
C VAL A 216 9.99 6.95 31.76
N ALA A 217 9.08 6.53 32.63
CA ALA A 217 8.15 7.45 33.25
C ALA A 217 8.92 8.62 33.84
N PRO A 218 8.52 9.87 33.60
CA PRO A 218 9.12 11.01 34.30
C PRO A 218 9.03 10.73 35.80
N PRO A 219 10.02 11.18 36.60
CA PRO A 219 9.93 11.05 38.04
C PRO A 219 8.58 11.63 38.50
N PRO A 220 7.92 11.03 39.51
CA PRO A 220 6.61 11.46 39.96
C PRO A 220 6.67 12.95 40.28
N VAL A 221 6.05 13.75 39.42
CA VAL A 221 5.77 15.15 39.72
C VAL A 221 4.75 15.14 40.86
N PRO A 222 4.92 15.90 41.95
CA PRO A 222 3.91 15.97 42.98
C PRO A 222 2.55 16.32 42.36
N PRO A 223 1.45 15.72 42.82
CA PRO A 223 0.18 15.71 42.11
C PRO A 223 -0.30 17.12 41.83
N ASN A 224 -0.16 17.54 40.59
CA ASN A 224 -0.88 18.69 40.07
C ASN A 224 -2.17 18.11 39.48
N PRO A 225 -3.35 18.51 39.92
CA PRO A 225 -4.62 17.93 39.47
C PRO A 225 -4.93 18.16 37.99
N ILE A 226 -4.05 18.80 37.26
CA ILE A 226 -4.14 19.04 35.81
C ILE A 226 -3.10 18.28 34.97
N ASP A 227 -2.26 17.48 35.58
CA ASP A 227 -1.33 16.63 34.82
C ASP A 227 -2.07 15.39 34.32
N PHE A 228 -2.67 15.48 33.15
CA PHE A 228 -3.04 14.32 32.37
C PHE A 228 -1.81 13.80 31.68
N VAL A 229 -1.30 12.72 32.20
CA VAL A 229 -0.38 11.87 31.44
C VAL A 229 -1.22 11.14 30.40
N LEU A 230 -0.88 11.33 29.14
CA LEU A 230 -1.44 10.63 27.97
C LEU A 230 -1.30 9.13 28.08
#